data_815c6a2f06682fb98970148cc8b8ff29
#
_entry.id   815c6a2f06682fb98970148cc8b8ff29
#
_cell.length_a   1.000
_cell.length_b   1.000
_cell.length_c   1.000
_cell.angle_alpha   90.00
_cell.angle_beta   90.00
_cell.angle_gamma   90.00
#
_symmetry.space_group_name_H-M   'P 1'
#
loop_
_entity.id
_entity.type
_entity.pdbx_description
1 polymer ?
#
loop_
_entity_poly.entity_id
_entity_poly.type
_entity_poly.pdbx_seq_one_letter_code
_entity_poly.pdbx_strand_id
1 'polypeptide(L)'
;MSRDISFINTEKITEIVSKLCKHANLYVSQDVYKQLYNAYKKESFAESKNVLWQILENMKIASEIKRPICQDTGFVVVFAEIGQNVHLDGGNFEDAINLGIEKAYTKNKFRYSIVQDPVFERTNTNTNAPAVIHTKIIPGNTIKLSLVIKGCGSENMGVIKMLKPFAGADEIINFAVEAVKNSARNTCPPVRLGIGIGGTMDYATFLSKKALLQPVKSEEELELSDDKVSQMELKILKRSNELKIGASGFGGDTTVFGVNILSYPTHIAALPVALNFSCHASRYAFAEVFEDEVKYKFQPDYEFGQTSNVEENINKVQVDDFEEIKLLKAGDRVSINGYIYTARDAAHQKMIETINNGQELPFDIKNKIIYYVGPCPPIENEIIGPAGPTTAARMDKYTPTLMDRGLIGSIGKGKRNEEVIESIKKNKGVYFITTGGTACLLASKIKEAEVIAYPELGAEAIYKLKIENFPVTVAIDSNGNNIFKL
;
A
#
# COMPACT_ATOMS: atom_id res chain seq x y z
N MET A 1 -40.46 -23.85 17.40
CA MET A 1 -39.16 -23.85 16.72
C MET A 1 -38.11 -23.62 17.78
N SER A 2 -37.33 -24.62 18.19
CA SER A 2 -36.18 -24.41 19.05
C SER A 2 -35.24 -23.44 18.31
N ARG A 3 -34.95 -22.30 18.89
CA ARG A 3 -33.93 -21.43 18.36
C ARG A 3 -32.59 -22.10 18.65
N ASP A 4 -31.97 -22.70 17.63
CA ASP A 4 -30.62 -23.23 17.77
C ASP A 4 -29.67 -22.07 18.09
N ILE A 5 -29.32 -21.94 19.35
CA ILE A 5 -28.34 -20.97 19.81
C ILE A 5 -26.98 -21.64 19.66
N SER A 6 -26.09 -20.98 18.91
CA SER A 6 -24.68 -21.40 18.79
C SER A 6 -23.82 -20.72 19.85
N PHE A 7 -23.00 -21.48 20.55
CA PHE A 7 -22.03 -20.98 21.51
C PHE A 7 -20.65 -20.89 20.84
N ILE A 8 -20.10 -19.68 20.75
CA ILE A 8 -18.81 -19.44 20.12
C ILE A 8 -17.87 -18.83 21.14
N ASN A 9 -16.81 -19.57 21.45
CA ASN A 9 -15.78 -19.11 22.37
C ASN A 9 -14.89 -18.04 21.70
N THR A 10 -14.60 -16.96 22.42
CA THR A 10 -13.80 -15.84 21.92
C THR A 10 -12.34 -16.22 21.63
N GLU A 11 -11.78 -17.26 22.28
CA GLU A 11 -10.46 -17.79 21.91
C GLU A 11 -10.44 -18.31 20.46
N LYS A 12 -11.53 -18.93 20.01
CA LYS A 12 -11.69 -19.35 18.61
C LYS A 12 -11.64 -18.15 17.67
N ILE A 13 -12.26 -17.03 18.05
CA ILE A 13 -12.19 -15.77 17.29
C ILE A 13 -10.75 -15.25 17.21
N THR A 14 -10.02 -15.28 18.31
CA THR A 14 -8.60 -14.89 18.37
C THR A 14 -7.76 -15.69 17.34
N GLU A 15 -7.90 -17.00 17.31
CA GLU A 15 -7.15 -17.85 16.39
C GLU A 15 -7.56 -17.63 14.92
N ILE A 16 -8.85 -17.41 14.67
CA ILE A 16 -9.36 -17.10 13.32
C ILE A 16 -8.78 -15.78 12.82
N VAL A 17 -8.87 -14.71 13.62
CA VAL A 17 -8.36 -13.39 13.25
C VAL A 17 -6.85 -13.44 13.01
N SER A 18 -6.11 -14.18 13.83
CA SER A 18 -4.67 -14.37 13.61
C SER A 18 -4.35 -15.02 12.26
N LYS A 19 -5.12 -16.05 11.88
CA LYS A 19 -4.97 -16.72 10.58
C LYS A 19 -5.36 -15.79 9.41
N LEU A 20 -6.47 -15.04 9.54
CA LEU A 20 -6.91 -14.09 8.52
C LEU A 20 -5.87 -12.97 8.30
N CYS A 21 -5.33 -12.38 9.37
CA CYS A 21 -4.27 -11.36 9.29
C CYS A 21 -3.02 -11.90 8.60
N LYS A 22 -2.58 -13.11 8.95
CA LYS A 22 -1.43 -13.75 8.31
C LYS A 22 -1.70 -13.92 6.82
N HIS A 23 -2.81 -14.57 6.47
CA HIS A 23 -3.17 -14.84 5.08
C HIS A 23 -3.24 -13.56 4.24
N ALA A 24 -3.99 -12.56 4.70
CA ALA A 24 -4.17 -11.30 3.97
C ALA A 24 -2.85 -10.54 3.75
N ASN A 25 -1.86 -10.64 4.66
CA ASN A 25 -0.56 -10.02 4.45
C ASN A 25 0.32 -10.74 3.42
N LEU A 26 0.17 -12.07 3.29
CA LEU A 26 1.03 -12.89 2.44
C LEU A 26 0.51 -13.03 1.01
N TYR A 27 -0.81 -12.92 0.80
CA TYR A 27 -1.45 -13.21 -0.47
C TYR A 27 -2.44 -12.12 -0.87
N VAL A 28 -2.56 -11.87 -2.17
CA VAL A 28 -3.74 -11.20 -2.74
C VAL A 28 -4.77 -12.25 -3.12
N SER A 29 -6.03 -11.84 -3.29
CA SER A 29 -7.06 -12.73 -3.78
C SER A 29 -6.89 -13.05 -5.26
N GLN A 30 -7.46 -14.18 -5.70
CA GLN A 30 -7.36 -14.65 -7.09
C GLN A 30 -7.92 -13.62 -8.09
N ASP A 31 -9.01 -12.95 -7.77
CA ASP A 31 -9.61 -11.92 -8.61
C ASP A 31 -8.68 -10.71 -8.78
N VAL A 32 -8.03 -10.25 -7.71
CA VAL A 32 -7.02 -9.17 -7.77
C VAL A 32 -5.83 -9.59 -8.63
N TYR A 33 -5.28 -10.80 -8.40
CA TYR A 33 -4.17 -11.31 -9.20
C TYR A 33 -4.54 -11.39 -10.70
N LYS A 34 -5.71 -11.95 -11.02
CA LYS A 34 -6.20 -12.09 -12.39
C LYS A 34 -6.30 -10.74 -13.10
N GLN A 35 -6.84 -9.71 -12.44
CA GLN A 35 -6.93 -8.37 -13.05
C GLN A 35 -5.56 -7.73 -13.27
N LEU A 36 -4.62 -7.86 -12.33
CA LEU A 36 -3.25 -7.35 -12.50
C LEU A 36 -2.48 -8.10 -13.59
N TYR A 37 -2.67 -9.41 -13.70
CA TYR A 37 -2.07 -10.20 -14.78
C TYR A 37 -2.66 -9.85 -16.15
N ASN A 38 -3.97 -9.60 -16.22
CA ASN A 38 -4.61 -9.12 -17.45
C ASN A 38 -4.10 -7.72 -17.83
N ALA A 39 -3.94 -6.83 -16.83
CA ALA A 39 -3.33 -5.51 -17.03
C ALA A 39 -1.92 -5.64 -17.61
N TYR A 40 -1.07 -6.51 -17.05
CA TYR A 40 0.27 -6.79 -17.57
C TYR A 40 0.25 -7.25 -19.04
N LYS A 41 -0.66 -8.15 -19.41
CA LYS A 41 -0.76 -8.65 -20.78
C LYS A 41 -1.19 -7.58 -21.77
N LYS A 42 -2.13 -6.71 -21.37
CA LYS A 42 -2.72 -5.67 -22.23
C LYS A 42 -1.89 -4.38 -22.28
N GLU A 43 -0.96 -4.16 -21.31
CA GLU A 43 -0.20 -2.91 -21.20
C GLU A 43 0.73 -2.70 -22.41
N SER A 44 0.60 -1.54 -23.04
CA SER A 44 1.37 -1.15 -24.21
C SER A 44 2.60 -0.29 -23.89
N PHE A 45 2.62 0.39 -22.76
CA PHE A 45 3.73 1.22 -22.31
C PHE A 45 4.80 0.37 -21.61
N ALA A 46 6.02 0.39 -22.13
CA ALA A 46 7.10 -0.44 -21.63
C ALA A 46 7.40 -0.25 -20.15
N GLU A 47 7.39 1.01 -19.67
CA GLU A 47 7.65 1.36 -18.28
C GLU A 47 6.57 0.81 -17.35
N SER A 48 5.30 1.03 -17.68
CA SER A 48 4.19 0.49 -16.90
C SER A 48 4.12 -1.03 -16.95
N LYS A 49 4.43 -1.62 -18.08
CA LYS A 49 4.50 -3.08 -18.22
C LYS A 49 5.57 -3.70 -17.32
N ASN A 50 6.74 -3.05 -17.24
CA ASN A 50 7.79 -3.48 -16.32
C ASN A 50 7.36 -3.35 -14.84
N VAL A 51 6.69 -2.26 -14.48
CA VAL A 51 6.14 -2.10 -13.11
C VAL A 51 5.13 -3.21 -12.80
N LEU A 52 4.23 -3.51 -13.71
CA LEU A 52 3.26 -4.61 -13.55
C LEU A 52 3.96 -5.96 -13.41
N TRP A 53 5.01 -6.21 -14.21
CA TRP A 53 5.86 -7.39 -14.04
C TRP A 53 6.48 -7.45 -12.64
N GLN A 54 7.09 -6.36 -12.14
CA GLN A 54 7.66 -6.31 -10.78
C GLN A 54 6.62 -6.59 -9.69
N ILE A 55 5.39 -6.09 -9.86
CA ILE A 55 4.28 -6.34 -8.94
C ILE A 55 3.93 -7.84 -8.90
N LEU A 56 3.79 -8.48 -10.06
CA LEU A 56 3.46 -9.90 -10.16
C LEU A 56 4.60 -10.79 -9.63
N GLU A 57 5.84 -10.46 -9.97
CA GLU A 57 7.02 -11.17 -9.46
C GLU A 57 7.16 -11.04 -7.94
N ASN A 58 6.90 -9.84 -7.39
CA ASN A 58 6.87 -9.63 -5.95
C ASN A 58 5.80 -10.49 -5.25
N MET A 59 4.61 -10.64 -5.85
CA MET A 59 3.56 -11.51 -5.30
C MET A 59 4.00 -12.96 -5.27
N LYS A 60 4.68 -13.43 -6.32
CA LYS A 60 5.25 -14.77 -6.40
C LYS A 60 6.31 -14.97 -5.32
N ILE A 61 7.33 -14.11 -5.27
CA ILE A 61 8.41 -14.18 -4.26
C ILE A 61 7.80 -14.17 -2.84
N ALA A 62 6.89 -13.23 -2.54
CA ALA A 62 6.26 -13.13 -1.23
C ALA A 62 5.54 -14.42 -0.82
N SER A 63 4.83 -15.06 -1.77
CA SER A 63 4.13 -16.32 -1.52
C SER A 63 5.08 -17.50 -1.28
N GLU A 64 6.21 -17.56 -2.00
CA GLU A 64 7.23 -18.61 -1.87
C GLU A 64 7.96 -18.53 -0.53
N ILE A 65 8.44 -17.33 -0.17
CA ILE A 65 9.20 -17.12 1.08
C ILE A 65 8.31 -16.89 2.32
N LYS A 66 6.97 -16.84 2.14
CA LYS A 66 5.98 -16.60 3.21
C LYS A 66 6.21 -15.29 3.96
N ARG A 67 6.51 -14.21 3.21
CA ARG A 67 6.70 -12.86 3.75
C ARG A 67 5.62 -11.90 3.24
N PRO A 68 5.37 -10.77 3.95
CA PRO A 68 4.36 -9.80 3.53
C PRO A 68 4.62 -9.24 2.13
N ILE A 69 3.59 -9.16 1.30
CA ILE A 69 3.66 -8.59 -0.04
C ILE A 69 4.21 -7.16 -0.02
N CYS A 70 3.88 -6.39 1.03
CA CYS A 70 4.30 -5.01 1.21
C CYS A 70 4.91 -4.82 2.61
N GLN A 71 5.94 -3.98 2.72
CA GLN A 71 6.52 -3.58 4.00
C GLN A 71 5.54 -2.80 4.89
N ASP A 72 4.57 -2.11 4.29
CA ASP A 72 3.45 -1.52 5.02
C ASP A 72 2.39 -2.59 5.28
N THR A 73 2.56 -3.32 6.37
CA THR A 73 1.60 -4.32 6.84
C THR A 73 0.32 -3.69 7.40
N GLY A 74 0.21 -2.38 7.32
CA GLY A 74 -0.99 -1.58 7.46
C GLY A 74 -1.65 -1.63 8.84
N PHE A 75 -2.90 -1.20 8.89
CA PHE A 75 -3.79 -1.45 10.03
C PHE A 75 -4.97 -2.31 9.60
N VAL A 76 -5.56 -2.98 10.58
CA VAL A 76 -6.61 -3.97 10.36
C VAL A 76 -7.98 -3.33 10.55
N VAL A 77 -8.87 -3.54 9.57
CA VAL A 77 -10.29 -3.22 9.70
C VAL A 77 -11.08 -4.52 9.63
N VAL A 78 -11.96 -4.75 10.59
CA VAL A 78 -12.79 -5.95 10.68
C VAL A 78 -14.26 -5.58 10.53
N PHE A 79 -14.95 -6.24 9.62
CA PHE A 79 -16.40 -6.22 9.52
C PHE A 79 -16.91 -7.56 10.05
N ALA A 80 -17.60 -7.53 11.19
CA ALA A 80 -18.17 -8.70 11.84
C ALA A 80 -19.69 -8.69 11.71
N GLU A 81 -20.25 -9.65 10.98
CA GLU A 81 -21.69 -9.88 10.93
C GLU A 81 -22.01 -11.03 11.89
N ILE A 82 -22.68 -10.72 13.01
CA ILE A 82 -22.95 -11.65 14.11
C ILE A 82 -24.42 -12.08 14.04
N GLY A 83 -24.64 -13.39 13.96
CA GLY A 83 -25.96 -13.97 14.00
C GLY A 83 -26.67 -13.65 15.33
N GLN A 84 -27.95 -13.25 15.26
CA GLN A 84 -28.72 -12.92 16.48
C GLN A 84 -28.93 -14.10 17.45
N ASN A 85 -28.69 -15.33 17.02
CA ASN A 85 -28.72 -16.54 17.82
C ASN A 85 -27.30 -17.04 18.19
N VAL A 86 -26.30 -16.19 18.11
CA VAL A 86 -24.95 -16.49 18.60
C VAL A 86 -24.81 -15.97 20.02
N HIS A 87 -24.34 -16.85 20.91
CA HIS A 87 -23.85 -16.49 22.24
C HIS A 87 -22.33 -16.55 22.24
N LEU A 88 -21.70 -15.42 22.57
CA LEU A 88 -20.25 -15.31 22.73
C LEU A 88 -19.88 -15.59 24.17
N ASP A 89 -18.96 -16.52 24.41
CA ASP A 89 -18.42 -16.83 25.73
C ASP A 89 -16.91 -16.70 25.78
N GLY A 90 -16.31 -16.77 26.97
CA GLY A 90 -14.85 -16.77 27.18
C GLY A 90 -14.21 -15.37 27.18
N GLY A 91 -14.96 -14.28 27.03
CA GLY A 91 -14.42 -12.93 27.14
C GLY A 91 -15.03 -11.90 26.17
N ASN A 92 -14.40 -10.74 26.08
CA ASN A 92 -14.86 -9.67 25.20
C ASN A 92 -14.50 -9.96 23.75
N PHE A 93 -15.43 -9.74 22.82
CA PHE A 93 -15.27 -10.02 21.39
C PHE A 93 -14.22 -9.11 20.73
N GLU A 94 -14.19 -7.82 21.08
CA GLU A 94 -13.24 -6.88 20.51
C GLU A 94 -11.82 -7.14 21.03
N ASP A 95 -11.68 -7.52 22.30
CA ASP A 95 -10.40 -7.92 22.90
C ASP A 95 -9.85 -9.18 22.21
N ALA A 96 -10.73 -10.16 21.90
CA ALA A 96 -10.34 -11.36 21.19
C ALA A 96 -9.83 -11.07 19.76
N ILE A 97 -10.47 -10.12 19.05
CA ILE A 97 -10.00 -9.65 17.74
C ILE A 97 -8.62 -8.99 17.88
N ASN A 98 -8.45 -8.08 18.83
CA ASN A 98 -7.20 -7.36 19.04
C ASN A 98 -6.06 -8.29 19.43
N LEU A 99 -6.31 -9.27 20.29
CA LEU A 99 -5.35 -10.32 20.65
C LEU A 99 -4.97 -11.18 19.43
N GLY A 100 -5.93 -11.48 18.55
CA GLY A 100 -5.67 -12.21 17.30
C GLY A 100 -4.72 -11.43 16.37
N ILE A 101 -4.89 -10.11 16.28
CA ILE A 101 -3.99 -9.22 15.51
C ILE A 101 -2.60 -9.21 16.13
N GLU A 102 -2.49 -8.98 17.44
CA GLU A 102 -1.22 -8.99 18.16
C GLU A 102 -0.46 -10.30 17.93
N LYS A 103 -1.12 -11.45 18.10
CA LYS A 103 -0.54 -12.76 17.81
C LYS A 103 -0.04 -12.88 16.38
N ALA A 104 -0.82 -12.42 15.39
CA ALA A 104 -0.43 -12.47 13.99
C ALA A 104 0.81 -11.62 13.69
N TYR A 105 0.81 -10.38 14.14
CA TYR A 105 1.89 -9.43 13.85
C TYR A 105 3.17 -9.79 14.57
N THR A 106 3.10 -10.20 15.83
CA THR A 106 4.26 -10.62 16.61
C THR A 106 4.89 -11.90 16.06
N LYS A 107 4.06 -12.95 15.87
CA LYS A 107 4.56 -14.27 15.42
C LYS A 107 5.18 -14.25 14.03
N ASN A 108 4.64 -13.43 13.12
CA ASN A 108 5.11 -13.37 11.73
C ASN A 108 6.09 -12.22 11.48
N LYS A 109 6.54 -11.50 12.52
CA LYS A 109 7.44 -10.36 12.39
C LYS A 109 6.94 -9.34 11.37
N PHE A 110 5.64 -9.02 11.43
CA PHE A 110 5.06 -7.94 10.64
C PHE A 110 5.43 -6.60 11.26
N ARG A 111 5.50 -5.55 10.44
CA ARG A 111 5.84 -4.22 10.94
C ARG A 111 4.66 -3.63 11.71
N TYR A 112 4.90 -3.19 12.94
CA TYR A 112 3.91 -2.45 13.72
C TYR A 112 3.77 -1.01 13.18
N SER A 113 2.54 -0.57 12.97
CA SER A 113 2.24 0.71 12.34
C SER A 113 1.20 1.54 13.09
N ILE A 114 0.68 1.03 14.22
CA ILE A 114 -0.34 1.70 15.02
C ILE A 114 0.32 2.49 16.16
N VAL A 115 -0.13 3.72 16.34
CA VAL A 115 0.28 4.60 17.45
C VAL A 115 -0.87 4.80 18.42
N GLN A 116 -0.58 4.85 19.72
CA GLN A 116 -1.58 4.99 20.79
C GLN A 116 -2.27 6.35 20.73
N ASP A 117 -1.47 7.40 20.73
CA ASP A 117 -1.94 8.77 20.60
C ASP A 117 -1.69 9.28 19.18
N PRO A 118 -2.75 9.69 18.42
CA PRO A 118 -2.58 10.13 17.04
C PRO A 118 -2.01 11.55 16.90
N VAL A 119 -1.97 12.36 17.97
CA VAL A 119 -1.67 13.79 17.88
C VAL A 119 -0.35 14.18 18.54
N PHE A 120 -0.15 13.81 19.79
CA PHE A 120 0.94 14.35 20.62
C PHE A 120 2.18 13.45 20.61
N GLU A 121 2.17 12.36 21.35
CA GLU A 121 3.36 11.52 21.55
C GLU A 121 3.59 10.51 20.40
N ARG A 122 2.53 10.03 19.77
CA ARG A 122 2.55 9.06 18.66
C ARG A 122 3.37 7.79 18.93
N THR A 123 3.37 7.34 20.19
CA THR A 123 4.08 6.13 20.61
C THR A 123 3.48 4.88 19.96
N ASN A 124 4.32 4.01 19.40
CA ASN A 124 3.87 2.77 18.76
C ASN A 124 3.26 1.82 19.80
N THR A 125 2.17 1.14 19.44
CA THR A 125 1.51 0.16 20.32
C THR A 125 2.32 -1.11 20.51
N ASN A 126 3.26 -1.42 19.60
CA ASN A 126 4.06 -2.64 19.55
C ASN A 126 3.26 -3.96 19.43
N THR A 127 1.97 -3.85 19.10
CA THR A 127 1.05 -4.98 18.90
C THR A 127 0.34 -4.90 17.54
N ASN A 128 0.35 -3.72 16.93
CA ASN A 128 -0.46 -3.34 15.77
C ASN A 128 -1.99 -3.39 16.02
N ALA A 129 -2.39 -3.44 17.26
CA ALA A 129 -3.75 -3.25 17.74
C ALA A 129 -3.90 -1.84 18.37
N PRO A 130 -5.13 -1.32 18.50
CA PRO A 130 -6.40 -1.95 18.18
C PRO A 130 -6.76 -1.93 16.68
N ALA A 131 -7.67 -2.81 16.28
CA ALA A 131 -8.34 -2.75 15.00
C ALA A 131 -9.44 -1.67 14.96
N VAL A 132 -9.84 -1.29 13.76
CA VAL A 132 -11.14 -0.65 13.54
C VAL A 132 -12.17 -1.74 13.32
N ILE A 133 -13.14 -1.88 14.22
CA ILE A 133 -14.12 -2.96 14.23
C ILE A 133 -15.51 -2.41 13.94
N HIS A 134 -16.18 -2.98 12.96
CA HIS A 134 -17.57 -2.69 12.61
C HIS A 134 -18.41 -3.95 12.83
N THR A 135 -19.34 -3.89 13.76
CA THR A 135 -20.26 -5.00 14.06
C THR A 135 -21.65 -4.75 13.50
N LYS A 136 -22.28 -5.82 13.01
CA LYS A 136 -23.66 -5.82 12.55
C LYS A 136 -24.34 -7.10 13.01
N ILE A 137 -25.52 -6.99 13.63
CA ILE A 137 -26.35 -8.14 13.94
C ILE A 137 -27.16 -8.53 12.69
N ILE A 138 -27.14 -9.82 12.37
CA ILE A 138 -27.86 -10.40 11.23
C ILE A 138 -28.71 -11.59 11.70
N PRO A 139 -29.73 -12.04 10.94
CA PRO A 139 -30.42 -13.29 11.24
C PRO A 139 -29.46 -14.49 11.17
N GLY A 140 -29.70 -15.52 12.00
CA GLY A 140 -28.92 -16.77 11.98
C GLY A 140 -28.10 -17.00 13.25
N ASN A 141 -27.24 -18.00 13.17
CA ASN A 141 -26.44 -18.53 14.29
C ASN A 141 -24.95 -18.69 13.95
N THR A 142 -24.45 -17.91 13.00
CA THR A 142 -23.05 -17.90 12.57
C THR A 142 -22.44 -16.52 12.70
N ILE A 143 -21.10 -16.42 12.71
CA ILE A 143 -20.38 -15.14 12.61
C ILE A 143 -19.64 -15.11 11.27
N LYS A 144 -19.80 -14.03 10.51
CA LYS A 144 -19.03 -13.77 9.30
C LYS A 144 -18.01 -12.68 9.59
N LEU A 145 -16.73 -13.03 9.47
CA LEU A 145 -15.63 -12.12 9.63
C LEU A 145 -15.04 -11.77 8.27
N SER A 146 -15.02 -10.48 7.96
CA SER A 146 -14.35 -9.94 6.78
C SER A 146 -13.25 -9.00 7.26
N LEU A 147 -12.02 -9.29 6.92
CA LEU A 147 -10.86 -8.54 7.37
C LEU A 147 -10.18 -7.90 6.17
N VAL A 148 -9.89 -6.61 6.25
CA VAL A 148 -9.08 -5.88 5.27
C VAL A 148 -7.88 -5.25 5.94
N ILE A 149 -6.71 -5.34 5.30
CA ILE A 149 -5.49 -4.70 5.74
C ILE A 149 -5.22 -3.49 4.85
N LYS A 150 -5.25 -2.31 5.46
CA LYS A 150 -5.11 -1.03 4.78
C LYS A 150 -3.73 -0.42 5.00
N GLY A 151 -2.95 -0.32 3.93
CA GLY A 151 -1.74 0.50 3.95
C GLY A 151 -2.08 1.99 3.89
N CYS A 152 -1.37 2.81 4.69
CA CYS A 152 -1.68 4.23 4.82
C CYS A 152 -1.42 5.05 3.57
N GLY A 153 -0.55 4.61 2.66
CA GLY A 153 -0.35 5.31 1.37
C GLY A 153 -1.63 5.46 0.57
N SER A 154 -2.49 4.44 0.55
CA SER A 154 -3.79 4.49 -0.13
C SER A 154 -4.92 5.00 0.77
N GLU A 155 -4.87 4.73 2.08
CA GLU A 155 -5.91 5.20 3.02
C GLU A 155 -5.94 6.73 3.09
N ASN A 156 -4.79 7.38 3.12
CA ASN A 156 -4.67 8.84 3.19
C ASN A 156 -5.21 9.57 1.94
N MET A 157 -5.52 8.84 0.88
CA MET A 157 -6.06 9.39 -0.36
C MET A 157 -7.60 9.27 -0.44
N GLY A 158 -8.24 8.71 0.58
CA GLY A 158 -9.70 8.65 0.68
C GLY A 158 -10.33 10.04 0.67
N VAL A 159 -11.46 10.17 -0.02
CA VAL A 159 -12.19 11.44 -0.15
C VAL A 159 -13.69 11.23 0.05
N ILE A 160 -14.35 12.25 0.55
CA ILE A 160 -15.81 12.31 0.68
C ILE A 160 -16.33 13.65 0.19
N LYS A 161 -17.50 13.65 -0.45
CA LYS A 161 -18.19 14.86 -0.89
C LYS A 161 -19.69 14.73 -0.69
N MET A 162 -20.30 15.78 -0.19
CA MET A 162 -21.76 15.94 -0.20
C MET A 162 -22.15 16.53 -1.54
N LEU A 163 -22.66 15.71 -2.44
CA LEU A 163 -23.19 16.16 -3.73
C LEU A 163 -24.60 16.74 -3.58
N LYS A 164 -25.04 17.50 -4.58
CA LYS A 164 -26.43 17.95 -4.64
C LYS A 164 -27.35 16.73 -4.81
N PRO A 165 -28.54 16.71 -4.20
CA PRO A 165 -29.44 15.55 -4.26
C PRO A 165 -29.78 15.05 -5.67
N PHE A 166 -29.78 15.96 -6.64
CA PHE A 166 -30.13 15.70 -8.05
C PHE A 166 -28.91 15.64 -8.99
N ALA A 167 -27.71 15.44 -8.43
CA ALA A 167 -26.46 15.39 -9.21
C ALA A 167 -26.44 14.26 -10.25
N GLY A 168 -27.16 13.17 -10.01
CA GLY A 168 -27.20 12.04 -10.93
C GLY A 168 -25.89 11.23 -11.00
N ALA A 169 -25.89 10.20 -11.84
CA ALA A 169 -24.76 9.30 -11.98
C ALA A 169 -23.51 9.97 -12.57
N ASP A 170 -23.68 10.89 -13.51
CA ASP A 170 -22.55 11.53 -14.20
C ASP A 170 -21.71 12.40 -13.27
N GLU A 171 -22.31 13.10 -12.31
CA GLU A 171 -21.56 13.91 -11.33
C GLU A 171 -20.79 13.00 -10.34
N ILE A 172 -21.36 11.83 -9.97
CA ILE A 172 -20.65 10.84 -9.17
C ILE A 172 -19.45 10.28 -9.93
N ILE A 173 -19.62 9.95 -11.22
CA ILE A 173 -18.55 9.48 -12.10
C ILE A 173 -17.45 10.56 -12.21
N ASN A 174 -17.84 11.82 -12.44
CA ASN A 174 -16.89 12.94 -12.52
C ASN A 174 -16.11 13.11 -11.22
N PHE A 175 -16.77 13.03 -10.07
CA PHE A 175 -16.12 13.09 -8.75
C PHE A 175 -15.11 11.95 -8.57
N ALA A 176 -15.46 10.71 -8.94
CA ALA A 176 -14.57 9.57 -8.82
C ALA A 176 -13.34 9.72 -9.73
N VAL A 177 -13.52 10.12 -10.99
CA VAL A 177 -12.43 10.31 -11.96
C VAL A 177 -11.50 11.47 -11.52
N GLU A 178 -12.05 12.56 -11.00
CA GLU A 178 -11.25 13.68 -10.48
C GLU A 178 -10.45 13.26 -9.23
N ALA A 179 -11.02 12.44 -8.34
CA ALA A 179 -10.31 11.87 -7.20
C ALA A 179 -9.14 10.97 -7.67
N VAL A 180 -9.33 10.17 -8.70
CA VAL A 180 -8.25 9.35 -9.29
C VAL A 180 -7.15 10.25 -9.86
N LYS A 181 -7.51 11.27 -10.64
CA LYS A 181 -6.56 12.23 -11.24
C LYS A 181 -5.65 12.87 -10.19
N ASN A 182 -6.22 13.25 -9.06
CA ASN A 182 -5.52 13.96 -7.99
C ASN A 182 -4.70 13.04 -7.07
N SER A 183 -5.13 11.78 -6.90
CA SER A 183 -4.62 10.92 -5.82
C SER A 183 -3.88 9.67 -6.29
N ALA A 184 -4.16 9.14 -7.49
CA ALA A 184 -3.67 7.82 -7.89
C ALA A 184 -2.13 7.71 -7.83
N ARG A 185 -1.40 8.72 -8.28
CA ARG A 185 0.09 8.72 -8.24
C ARG A 185 0.68 8.50 -6.84
N ASN A 186 -0.06 8.88 -5.79
CA ASN A 186 0.39 8.74 -4.40
C ASN A 186 0.01 7.40 -3.77
N THR A 187 -0.81 6.58 -4.45
CA THR A 187 -1.39 5.34 -3.93
C THR A 187 -0.73 4.06 -4.43
N CYS A 188 0.37 4.12 -5.15
CA CYS A 188 1.00 3.00 -5.87
C CYS A 188 0.03 2.35 -6.88
N PRO A 189 -0.30 3.05 -8.00
CA PRO A 189 -1.14 2.48 -9.03
C PRO A 189 -0.45 1.28 -9.73
N PRO A 190 -1.24 0.38 -10.32
CA PRO A 190 -2.67 0.49 -10.51
C PRO A 190 -3.45 0.31 -9.21
N VAL A 191 -4.57 1.02 -9.11
CA VAL A 191 -5.39 1.06 -7.89
C VAL A 191 -6.75 0.40 -8.09
N ARG A 192 -7.36 0.02 -6.97
CA ARG A 192 -8.75 -0.38 -6.88
C ARG A 192 -9.54 0.68 -6.13
N LEU A 193 -10.77 0.93 -6.57
CA LEU A 193 -11.65 1.91 -5.96
C LEU A 193 -12.82 1.24 -5.25
N GLY A 194 -13.07 1.63 -4.01
CA GLY A 194 -14.30 1.34 -3.30
C GLY A 194 -15.11 2.62 -3.14
N ILE A 195 -16.37 2.61 -3.59
CA ILE A 195 -17.24 3.78 -3.58
C ILE A 195 -18.47 3.49 -2.74
N GLY A 196 -18.77 4.38 -1.80
CA GLY A 196 -19.97 4.36 -0.99
C GLY A 196 -20.88 5.51 -1.35
N ILE A 197 -22.16 5.22 -1.62
CA ILE A 197 -23.16 6.21 -2.05
C ILE A 197 -24.37 6.14 -1.12
N GLY A 198 -24.77 7.29 -0.58
CA GLY A 198 -25.97 7.40 0.23
C GLY A 198 -25.75 7.12 1.72
N GLY A 199 -26.84 6.93 2.47
CA GLY A 199 -26.82 6.97 3.94
C GLY A 199 -26.52 8.35 4.47
N THR A 200 -25.76 8.38 5.54
CA THR A 200 -25.14 9.59 6.15
C THR A 200 -23.67 9.70 5.72
N MET A 201 -23.00 10.80 6.05
CA MET A 201 -21.60 11.03 5.67
C MET A 201 -20.67 9.91 6.18
N ASP A 202 -20.81 9.51 7.42
CA ASP A 202 -20.09 8.41 8.05
C ASP A 202 -20.40 7.06 7.40
N TYR A 203 -21.70 6.83 7.06
CA TYR A 203 -22.11 5.57 6.42
C TYR A 203 -21.62 5.45 4.98
N ALA A 204 -21.55 6.54 4.23
CA ALA A 204 -20.92 6.54 2.90
C ALA A 204 -19.42 6.17 2.97
N THR A 205 -18.67 6.66 3.97
CA THR A 205 -17.28 6.28 4.18
C THR A 205 -17.13 4.82 4.59
N PHE A 206 -18.01 4.31 5.47
CA PHE A 206 -18.11 2.89 5.80
C PHE A 206 -18.34 2.03 4.56
N LEU A 207 -19.33 2.39 3.71
CA LEU A 207 -19.64 1.66 2.49
C LEU A 207 -18.47 1.66 1.50
N SER A 208 -17.76 2.78 1.34
CA SER A 208 -16.61 2.87 0.43
C SER A 208 -15.49 1.89 0.82
N LYS A 209 -15.25 1.71 2.11
CA LYS A 209 -14.29 0.73 2.61
C LYS A 209 -14.80 -0.70 2.49
N LYS A 210 -16.08 -0.95 2.79
CA LYS A 210 -16.74 -2.25 2.63
C LYS A 210 -16.80 -2.69 1.16
N ALA A 211 -16.91 -1.75 0.21
CA ALA A 211 -16.88 -2.01 -1.22
C ALA A 211 -15.57 -2.67 -1.69
N LEU A 212 -14.44 -2.37 -1.04
CA LEU A 212 -13.15 -3.01 -1.30
C LEU A 212 -13.09 -4.50 -0.93
N LEU A 213 -14.11 -5.04 -0.25
CA LEU A 213 -14.24 -6.46 0.07
C LEU A 213 -15.06 -7.24 -0.96
N GLN A 214 -15.70 -6.56 -1.92
CA GLN A 214 -16.42 -7.22 -2.99
C GLN A 214 -15.44 -7.82 -4.01
N PRO A 215 -15.78 -8.89 -4.73
CA PRO A 215 -14.95 -9.41 -5.83
C PRO A 215 -14.65 -8.32 -6.87
N VAL A 216 -13.45 -8.33 -7.43
CA VAL A 216 -13.10 -7.44 -8.54
C VAL A 216 -13.67 -8.00 -9.83
N LYS A 217 -14.56 -7.26 -10.46
CA LYS A 217 -15.13 -7.62 -11.76
C LYS A 217 -14.18 -7.22 -12.88
N SER A 218 -14.05 -8.04 -13.91
CA SER A 218 -13.34 -7.67 -15.13
C SER A 218 -14.13 -6.66 -15.96
N GLU A 219 -13.45 -6.00 -16.89
CA GLU A 219 -14.11 -5.08 -17.83
C GLU A 219 -15.18 -5.80 -18.65
N GLU A 220 -14.87 -7.02 -19.12
CA GLU A 220 -15.80 -7.87 -19.86
C GLU A 220 -17.04 -8.24 -19.03
N GLU A 221 -16.86 -8.58 -17.75
CA GLU A 221 -17.99 -8.87 -16.85
C GLU A 221 -18.87 -7.64 -16.63
N LEU A 222 -18.27 -6.45 -16.55
CA LEU A 222 -19.01 -5.19 -16.42
C LEU A 222 -19.75 -4.81 -17.72
N GLU A 223 -19.16 -5.05 -18.88
CA GLU A 223 -19.78 -4.80 -20.20
C GLU A 223 -20.98 -5.68 -20.47
N LEU A 224 -20.96 -6.92 -20.00
CA LEU A 224 -22.05 -7.88 -20.14
C LEU A 224 -23.21 -7.66 -19.15
N SER A 225 -23.03 -6.77 -18.18
CA SER A 225 -24.03 -6.53 -17.12
C SER A 225 -25.01 -5.42 -17.50
N ASP A 226 -26.30 -5.68 -17.43
CA ASP A 226 -27.37 -4.68 -17.59
C ASP A 226 -27.64 -3.88 -16.30
N ASP A 227 -27.00 -4.22 -15.20
CA ASP A 227 -27.17 -3.54 -13.92
C ASP A 227 -26.58 -2.13 -13.95
N LYS A 228 -27.40 -1.14 -13.52
CA LYS A 228 -27.02 0.29 -13.54
C LYS A 228 -25.77 0.61 -12.70
N VAL A 229 -25.56 -0.11 -11.59
CA VAL A 229 -24.37 0.08 -10.75
C VAL A 229 -23.15 -0.44 -11.48
N SER A 230 -23.23 -1.64 -12.07
CA SER A 230 -22.15 -2.22 -12.88
C SER A 230 -21.80 -1.34 -14.09
N GLN A 231 -22.80 -0.74 -14.75
CA GLN A 231 -22.56 0.22 -15.83
C GLN A 231 -21.87 1.50 -15.34
N MET A 232 -22.15 1.95 -14.12
CA MET A 232 -21.44 3.08 -13.51
C MET A 232 -20.00 2.70 -13.12
N GLU A 233 -19.77 1.50 -12.57
CA GLU A 233 -18.44 0.94 -12.30
C GLU A 233 -17.60 0.90 -13.58
N LEU A 234 -18.17 0.43 -14.70
CA LEU A 234 -17.52 0.38 -16.01
C LEU A 234 -17.12 1.77 -16.51
N LYS A 235 -18.03 2.75 -16.43
CA LYS A 235 -17.74 4.12 -16.87
C LYS A 235 -16.60 4.76 -16.04
N ILE A 236 -16.61 4.55 -14.72
CA ILE A 236 -15.53 5.04 -13.85
C ILE A 236 -14.21 4.36 -14.21
N LEU A 237 -14.21 3.04 -14.40
CA LEU A 237 -13.03 2.27 -14.79
C LEU A 237 -12.42 2.80 -16.09
N LYS A 238 -13.21 2.90 -17.16
CA LYS A 238 -12.76 3.35 -18.48
C LYS A 238 -12.23 4.78 -18.44
N ARG A 239 -13.01 5.72 -17.89
CA ARG A 239 -12.61 7.13 -17.80
C ARG A 239 -11.40 7.37 -16.90
N SER A 240 -11.23 6.57 -15.85
CA SER A 240 -10.03 6.63 -15.00
C SER A 240 -8.77 6.13 -15.74
N ASN A 241 -8.91 5.14 -16.62
CA ASN A 241 -7.81 4.64 -17.43
C ASN A 241 -7.47 5.56 -18.62
N GLU A 242 -8.44 6.33 -19.14
CA GLU A 242 -8.20 7.40 -20.10
C GLU A 242 -7.27 8.52 -19.57
N LEU A 243 -7.12 8.66 -18.26
CA LEU A 243 -6.15 9.57 -17.64
C LEU A 243 -4.70 9.18 -17.92
N LYS A 244 -4.45 7.95 -18.36
CA LYS A 244 -3.12 7.43 -18.72
C LYS A 244 -2.05 7.65 -17.64
N ILE A 245 -2.45 7.60 -16.36
CA ILE A 245 -1.49 7.71 -15.24
C ILE A 245 -0.59 6.48 -15.18
N GLY A 246 -1.14 5.29 -15.43
CA GLY A 246 -0.41 4.05 -15.52
C GLY A 246 0.19 3.54 -14.21
N ALA A 247 0.83 2.38 -14.26
CA ALA A 247 1.47 1.76 -13.12
C ALA A 247 2.61 2.64 -12.56
N SER A 248 2.65 2.80 -11.24
CA SER A 248 3.53 3.73 -10.51
C SER A 248 3.51 5.18 -10.99
N GLY A 249 2.57 5.56 -11.85
CA GLY A 249 2.43 6.92 -12.38
C GLY A 249 3.35 7.27 -13.55
N PHE A 250 3.93 6.26 -14.22
CA PHE A 250 4.84 6.41 -15.37
C PHE A 250 4.15 6.66 -16.71
N GLY A 251 2.85 6.79 -16.73
CA GLY A 251 2.06 6.67 -17.95
C GLY A 251 1.68 5.22 -18.22
N GLY A 252 0.63 4.98 -19.00
CA GLY A 252 0.23 3.63 -19.35
C GLY A 252 -1.27 3.42 -19.38
N ASP A 253 -1.67 2.21 -19.75
CA ASP A 253 -3.06 1.88 -20.03
C ASP A 253 -3.87 1.60 -18.75
N THR A 254 -3.22 1.10 -17.70
CA THR A 254 -3.91 0.69 -16.48
C THR A 254 -3.56 1.58 -15.28
N THR A 255 -4.45 2.52 -14.96
CA THR A 255 -4.42 3.33 -13.73
C THR A 255 -5.27 2.69 -12.63
N VAL A 256 -6.45 2.21 -13.00
CA VAL A 256 -7.43 1.53 -12.13
C VAL A 256 -7.66 0.13 -12.67
N PHE A 257 -7.58 -0.89 -11.81
CA PHE A 257 -7.82 -2.29 -12.21
C PHE A 257 -9.15 -2.85 -11.71
N GLY A 258 -9.90 -2.07 -10.92
CA GLY A 258 -11.20 -2.47 -10.42
C GLY A 258 -11.95 -1.35 -9.71
N VAL A 259 -13.25 -1.37 -9.84
CA VAL A 259 -14.17 -0.43 -9.19
C VAL A 259 -15.31 -1.24 -8.58
N ASN A 260 -15.64 -0.95 -7.32
CA ASN A 260 -16.81 -1.53 -6.66
C ASN A 260 -17.62 -0.43 -5.98
N ILE A 261 -18.93 -0.45 -6.17
CA ILE A 261 -19.87 0.52 -5.60
C ILE A 261 -20.83 -0.19 -4.66
N LEU A 262 -21.00 0.35 -3.46
CA LEU A 262 -22.08 0.01 -2.56
C LEU A 262 -22.95 1.25 -2.31
N SER A 263 -24.27 1.05 -2.27
CA SER A 263 -25.21 2.13 -2.01
C SER A 263 -26.16 1.80 -0.85
N TYR A 264 -26.70 2.86 -0.27
CA TYR A 264 -27.68 2.77 0.80
C TYR A 264 -28.72 3.90 0.67
N PRO A 265 -29.98 3.67 1.07
CA PRO A 265 -31.00 4.73 1.09
C PRO A 265 -30.50 5.97 1.83
N THR A 266 -30.83 7.14 1.30
CA THR A 266 -30.39 8.42 1.86
C THR A 266 -31.55 9.39 2.04
N HIS A 267 -31.33 10.47 2.80
CA HIS A 267 -32.31 11.53 2.95
C HIS A 267 -32.54 12.24 1.62
N ILE A 268 -33.79 12.65 1.32
CA ILE A 268 -34.17 13.29 0.04
C ILE A 268 -33.34 14.53 -0.30
N ALA A 269 -32.81 15.23 0.70
CA ALA A 269 -31.98 16.43 0.55
C ALA A 269 -30.48 16.17 0.68
N ALA A 270 -30.04 14.90 0.61
CA ALA A 270 -28.63 14.55 0.78
C ALA A 270 -28.16 13.54 -0.27
N LEU A 271 -26.90 13.65 -0.70
CA LEU A 271 -26.21 12.66 -1.53
C LEU A 271 -24.73 12.61 -1.13
N PRO A 272 -24.38 11.94 -0.02
CA PRO A 272 -23.00 11.71 0.33
C PRO A 272 -22.39 10.66 -0.60
N VAL A 273 -21.17 10.92 -1.08
CA VAL A 273 -20.38 10.01 -1.90
C VAL A 273 -18.97 9.98 -1.35
N ALA A 274 -18.53 8.79 -0.95
CA ALA A 274 -17.19 8.56 -0.45
C ALA A 274 -16.42 7.61 -1.37
N LEU A 275 -15.11 7.84 -1.50
CA LEU A 275 -14.22 7.03 -2.30
C LEU A 275 -13.01 6.63 -1.46
N ASN A 276 -12.72 5.34 -1.40
CA ASN A 276 -11.56 4.77 -0.76
C ASN A 276 -10.68 4.07 -1.79
N PHE A 277 -9.37 4.31 -1.72
CA PHE A 277 -8.39 3.69 -2.61
C PHE A 277 -7.80 2.45 -1.97
N SER A 278 -7.53 1.42 -2.78
CA SER A 278 -6.61 0.34 -2.44
C SER A 278 -5.54 0.25 -3.52
N CYS A 279 -4.27 0.13 -3.13
CA CYS A 279 -3.20 -0.13 -4.10
C CYS A 279 -3.29 -1.57 -4.63
N HIS A 280 -2.43 -1.92 -5.58
CA HIS A 280 -2.36 -3.26 -6.14
C HIS A 280 -2.18 -4.38 -5.08
N ALA A 281 -1.54 -4.09 -3.93
CA ALA A 281 -1.51 -4.99 -2.78
C ALA A 281 -2.84 -4.94 -2.01
N SER A 282 -3.95 -5.26 -2.67
CA SER A 282 -5.28 -5.31 -2.08
C SER A 282 -5.42 -6.57 -1.23
N ARG A 283 -5.44 -6.40 0.10
CA ARG A 283 -5.28 -7.46 1.10
C ARG A 283 -6.54 -7.63 1.92
N TYR A 284 -7.21 -8.75 1.76
CA TYR A 284 -8.38 -9.09 2.55
C TYR A 284 -8.55 -10.61 2.69
N ALA A 285 -9.27 -11.03 3.72
CA ALA A 285 -9.57 -12.43 3.99
C ALA A 285 -10.92 -12.56 4.69
N PHE A 286 -11.54 -13.72 4.56
CA PHE A 286 -12.87 -14.01 5.09
C PHE A 286 -12.90 -15.31 5.87
N ALA A 287 -13.76 -15.35 6.89
CA ALA A 287 -14.14 -16.58 7.57
C ALA A 287 -15.63 -16.58 7.91
N GLU A 288 -16.25 -17.73 7.83
CA GLU A 288 -17.57 -18.00 8.39
C GLU A 288 -17.40 -18.99 9.55
N VAL A 289 -17.85 -18.56 10.74
CA VAL A 289 -17.65 -19.27 11.99
C VAL A 289 -18.96 -19.87 12.44
N PHE A 290 -18.96 -21.18 12.59
CA PHE A 290 -20.00 -22.00 13.18
C PHE A 290 -19.56 -22.47 14.56
N GLU A 291 -20.44 -23.06 15.33
CA GLU A 291 -20.11 -23.61 16.64
C GLU A 291 -18.95 -24.60 16.57
N ASP A 292 -19.03 -25.59 15.69
CA ASP A 292 -18.05 -26.68 15.58
C ASP A 292 -17.09 -26.53 14.40
N GLU A 293 -17.35 -25.62 13.43
CA GLU A 293 -16.65 -25.54 12.17
C GLU A 293 -16.22 -24.06 11.88
N VAL A 294 -15.16 -23.90 11.08
CA VAL A 294 -14.78 -22.62 10.49
C VAL A 294 -14.51 -22.80 9.01
N LYS A 295 -15.22 -22.06 8.19
CA LYS A 295 -14.99 -22.01 6.74
C LYS A 295 -14.19 -20.78 6.38
N TYR A 296 -12.95 -20.99 5.97
CA TYR A 296 -12.08 -19.93 5.47
C TYR A 296 -12.27 -19.79 3.95
N LYS A 297 -12.34 -18.56 3.47
CA LYS A 297 -12.12 -18.26 2.06
C LYS A 297 -10.68 -17.76 1.89
N PHE A 298 -9.75 -18.70 1.97
CA PHE A 298 -8.37 -18.48 1.58
C PHE A 298 -8.27 -18.74 0.08
N GLN A 299 -7.59 -17.86 -0.62
CA GLN A 299 -7.41 -17.97 -2.07
C GLN A 299 -5.92 -17.97 -2.41
N PRO A 300 -5.16 -19.02 -2.07
CA PRO A 300 -3.76 -19.10 -2.48
C PRO A 300 -3.53 -19.98 -3.71
N ASP A 301 -4.55 -20.65 -4.25
CA ASP A 301 -4.37 -21.68 -5.28
C ASP A 301 -4.50 -21.13 -6.70
N TYR A 302 -3.88 -19.97 -6.99
CA TYR A 302 -3.70 -19.54 -8.36
C TYR A 302 -2.28 -19.87 -8.82
N GLU A 303 -2.20 -20.45 -10.01
CA GLU A 303 -0.94 -20.60 -10.71
C GLU A 303 -0.45 -19.21 -11.16
N PHE A 304 0.80 -18.89 -10.82
CA PHE A 304 1.41 -17.67 -11.33
C PHE A 304 1.60 -17.82 -12.84
N GLY A 305 0.98 -16.92 -13.60
CA GLY A 305 1.13 -16.89 -15.05
C GLY A 305 2.57 -16.62 -15.46
N GLN A 306 2.94 -17.10 -16.63
CA GLN A 306 4.27 -16.82 -17.19
C GLN A 306 4.42 -15.32 -17.47
N THR A 307 5.42 -14.72 -16.87
CA THR A 307 5.83 -13.33 -17.10
C THR A 307 7.26 -13.36 -17.66
N SER A 308 7.48 -12.68 -18.78
CA SER A 308 8.83 -12.49 -19.30
C SER A 308 9.51 -11.33 -18.58
N ASN A 309 10.75 -11.53 -18.16
CA ASN A 309 11.57 -10.46 -17.64
C ASN A 309 11.82 -9.41 -18.73
N VAL A 310 11.39 -8.18 -18.48
CA VAL A 310 11.62 -7.03 -19.38
C VAL A 310 12.99 -6.38 -19.11
N GLU A 311 13.78 -6.96 -18.18
CA GLU A 311 15.05 -6.39 -17.69
C GLU A 311 16.29 -6.80 -18.51
N GLU A 312 16.16 -7.48 -19.63
CA GLU A 312 17.31 -7.79 -20.50
C GLU A 312 17.84 -6.47 -21.10
N ASN A 313 19.02 -6.02 -20.62
CA ASN A 313 19.80 -4.84 -21.03
C ASN A 313 19.58 -3.53 -20.24
N ILE A 314 19.27 -3.60 -18.93
CA ILE A 314 19.29 -2.40 -18.09
C ILE A 314 20.75 -2.00 -17.78
N ASN A 315 21.07 -0.71 -17.97
CA ASN A 315 22.38 -0.17 -17.62
C ASN A 315 22.66 -0.35 -16.12
N LYS A 316 23.85 -0.86 -15.77
CA LYS A 316 24.29 -1.06 -14.38
C LYS A 316 25.17 0.10 -13.95
N VAL A 317 24.75 0.77 -12.88
CA VAL A 317 25.40 1.97 -12.35
C VAL A 317 25.92 1.70 -10.95
N GLN A 318 27.12 2.16 -10.63
CA GLN A 318 27.66 2.11 -9.28
C GLN A 318 27.25 3.36 -8.51
N VAL A 319 26.69 3.20 -7.31
CA VAL A 319 26.25 4.35 -6.49
C VAL A 319 27.41 5.21 -5.97
N ASP A 320 28.62 4.67 -5.99
CA ASP A 320 29.85 5.40 -5.60
C ASP A 320 30.45 6.19 -6.79
N ASP A 321 30.03 5.93 -8.02
CA ASP A 321 30.41 6.70 -9.21
C ASP A 321 29.46 7.89 -9.41
N PHE A 322 29.78 8.97 -8.71
CA PHE A 322 28.96 10.17 -8.76
C PHE A 322 28.96 10.85 -10.14
N GLU A 323 30.05 10.71 -10.90
CA GLU A 323 30.11 11.32 -12.24
C GLU A 323 29.17 10.57 -13.21
N GLU A 324 29.10 9.23 -13.12
CA GLU A 324 28.12 8.45 -13.88
C GLU A 324 26.67 8.80 -13.50
N ILE A 325 26.39 8.94 -12.19
CA ILE A 325 25.05 9.30 -11.68
C ILE A 325 24.57 10.66 -12.21
N LYS A 326 25.45 11.65 -12.30
CA LYS A 326 25.13 12.99 -12.83
C LYS A 326 24.74 12.96 -14.32
N LEU A 327 25.24 12.00 -15.08
CA LEU A 327 24.96 11.87 -16.52
C LEU A 327 23.61 11.23 -16.81
N LEU A 328 23.00 10.58 -15.81
CA LEU A 328 21.67 9.97 -15.96
C LEU A 328 20.61 11.02 -16.24
N LYS A 329 19.64 10.67 -17.08
CA LYS A 329 18.54 11.55 -17.50
C LYS A 329 17.22 11.09 -16.90
N ALA A 330 16.32 12.03 -16.67
CA ALA A 330 14.96 11.73 -16.25
C ALA A 330 14.29 10.75 -17.24
N GLY A 331 13.80 9.63 -16.72
CA GLY A 331 13.24 8.52 -17.48
C GLY A 331 14.20 7.32 -17.64
N ASP A 332 15.51 7.51 -17.40
CA ASP A 332 16.46 6.38 -17.50
C ASP A 332 16.12 5.31 -16.46
N ARG A 333 16.05 4.08 -16.93
CA ARG A 333 15.91 2.87 -16.09
C ARG A 333 17.29 2.28 -15.88
N VAL A 334 17.67 2.17 -14.63
CA VAL A 334 19.00 1.66 -14.26
C VAL A 334 18.92 0.64 -13.13
N SER A 335 19.93 -0.20 -13.08
CA SER A 335 20.15 -1.17 -12.00
C SER A 335 21.33 -0.70 -11.18
N ILE A 336 21.09 -0.22 -9.97
CA ILE A 336 22.13 0.33 -9.12
C ILE A 336 22.76 -0.72 -8.21
N ASN A 337 24.07 -0.56 -7.97
CA ASN A 337 24.90 -1.44 -7.15
C ASN A 337 25.75 -0.62 -6.18
N GLY A 338 26.10 -1.19 -5.02
CA GLY A 338 26.96 -0.55 -4.02
C GLY A 338 26.25 -0.31 -2.70
N TYR A 339 26.66 0.70 -1.94
CA TYR A 339 26.11 0.99 -0.62
C TYR A 339 25.15 2.18 -0.64
N ILE A 340 23.94 1.98 -0.14
CA ILE A 340 22.95 3.02 0.12
C ILE A 340 22.58 3.05 1.61
N TYR A 341 21.94 4.14 2.04
CA TYR A 341 21.57 4.35 3.44
C TYR A 341 20.05 4.50 3.55
N THR A 342 19.47 4.04 4.66
CA THR A 342 18.03 4.24 4.87
C THR A 342 17.77 5.41 5.79
N ALA A 343 16.71 6.17 5.53
CA ALA A 343 16.13 7.10 6.50
C ALA A 343 14.69 7.42 6.07
N ARG A 344 13.80 7.63 7.04
CA ARG A 344 12.49 8.19 6.79
C ARG A 344 12.12 9.20 7.88
N ASP A 345 10.86 9.44 8.14
CA ASP A 345 10.35 10.59 8.90
C ASP A 345 11.10 10.87 10.21
N ALA A 346 11.17 9.89 11.12
CA ALA A 346 11.80 10.09 12.43
C ALA A 346 13.32 10.25 12.34
N ALA A 347 14.01 9.47 11.49
CA ALA A 347 15.43 9.59 11.28
C ALA A 347 15.80 10.94 10.64
N HIS A 348 15.02 11.41 9.65
CA HIS A 348 15.24 12.74 9.06
C HIS A 348 15.06 13.85 10.10
N GLN A 349 14.02 13.78 10.92
CA GLN A 349 13.80 14.75 11.99
C GLN A 349 15.02 14.82 12.93
N LYS A 350 15.50 13.66 13.41
CA LYS A 350 16.68 13.61 14.28
C LYS A 350 17.95 14.15 13.61
N MET A 351 18.17 13.84 12.33
CA MET A 351 19.30 14.40 11.59
C MET A 351 19.21 15.93 11.50
N ILE A 352 18.05 16.51 11.26
CA ILE A 352 17.87 17.96 11.21
C ILE A 352 18.03 18.60 12.60
N GLU A 353 17.53 17.97 13.65
CA GLU A 353 17.75 18.43 15.04
C GLU A 353 19.23 18.43 15.40
N THR A 354 19.99 17.38 15.03
CA THR A 354 21.43 17.29 15.18
C THR A 354 22.15 18.45 14.47
N ILE A 355 21.76 18.71 13.22
CA ILE A 355 22.32 19.83 12.42
C ILE A 355 22.01 21.18 13.08
N ASN A 356 20.78 21.41 13.51
CA ASN A 356 20.35 22.68 14.11
C ASN A 356 21.06 22.95 15.46
N ASN A 357 21.45 21.90 16.17
CA ASN A 357 22.24 21.98 17.39
C ASN A 357 23.76 22.14 17.14
N GLY A 358 24.18 22.27 15.87
CA GLY A 358 25.59 22.41 15.50
C GLY A 358 26.43 21.15 15.71
N GLN A 359 25.80 19.99 15.83
CA GLN A 359 26.45 18.69 16.02
C GLN A 359 26.70 18.00 14.68
N GLU A 360 27.66 17.08 14.65
CA GLU A 360 27.93 16.25 13.48
C GLU A 360 26.86 15.16 13.32
N LEU A 361 26.53 14.83 12.06
CA LEU A 361 25.63 13.73 11.76
C LEU A 361 26.25 12.38 12.20
N PRO A 362 25.43 11.37 12.52
CA PRO A 362 25.92 10.07 12.99
C PRO A 362 26.68 9.27 11.93
N PHE A 363 26.67 9.73 10.67
CA PHE A 363 27.46 9.19 9.57
C PHE A 363 27.73 10.28 8.53
N ASP A 364 28.80 10.10 7.74
CA ASP A 364 29.12 11.00 6.63
C ASP A 364 28.11 10.79 5.48
N ILE A 365 27.30 11.83 5.20
CA ILE A 365 26.30 11.80 4.14
C ILE A 365 26.84 12.24 2.77
N LYS A 366 28.09 12.72 2.72
CA LYS A 366 28.69 13.23 1.49
C LYS A 366 28.79 12.12 0.43
N ASN A 367 28.30 12.41 -0.75
CA ASN A 367 28.22 11.48 -1.87
C ASN A 367 27.44 10.20 -1.55
N LYS A 368 26.40 10.29 -0.70
CA LYS A 368 25.56 9.14 -0.36
C LYS A 368 24.15 9.29 -0.96
N ILE A 369 23.48 8.16 -1.05
CA ILE A 369 22.08 8.05 -1.50
C ILE A 369 21.25 7.51 -0.33
N ILE A 370 20.15 8.18 -0.01
CA ILE A 370 19.21 7.73 1.03
C ILE A 370 18.01 7.05 0.40
N TYR A 371 17.75 5.82 0.79
CA TYR A 371 16.55 5.06 0.46
C TYR A 371 15.47 5.29 1.53
N TYR A 372 14.36 5.87 1.11
CA TYR A 372 13.22 6.14 1.99
C TYR A 372 12.42 4.86 2.22
N VAL A 373 12.81 4.11 3.23
CA VAL A 373 12.24 2.81 3.57
C VAL A 373 12.14 2.61 5.08
N GLY A 374 11.14 1.85 5.51
CA GLY A 374 11.05 1.27 6.84
C GLY A 374 10.71 -0.21 6.66
N PRO A 375 11.70 -1.09 6.68
CA PRO A 375 11.51 -2.51 6.39
C PRO A 375 10.66 -3.20 7.46
N CYS A 376 10.09 -4.35 7.12
CA CYS A 376 9.62 -5.28 8.14
C CYS A 376 10.82 -5.82 8.93
N PRO A 377 10.63 -6.22 10.20
CA PRO A 377 11.66 -6.94 10.93
C PRO A 377 12.07 -8.23 10.19
N PRO A 378 13.36 -8.55 10.15
CA PRO A 378 13.82 -9.82 9.56
C PRO A 378 13.38 -11.01 10.42
N ILE A 379 13.20 -12.17 9.77
CA ILE A 379 13.12 -13.46 10.44
C ILE A 379 14.48 -14.14 10.42
N GLU A 380 14.59 -15.31 11.06
CA GLU A 380 15.83 -16.08 11.08
C GLU A 380 16.35 -16.34 9.65
N ASN A 381 17.64 -16.12 9.45
CA ASN A 381 18.36 -16.22 8.16
C ASN A 381 18.00 -15.17 7.09
N GLU A 382 17.24 -14.12 7.43
CA GLU A 382 17.05 -12.97 6.54
C GLU A 382 18.07 -11.87 6.84
N ILE A 383 18.64 -11.28 5.81
CA ILE A 383 19.48 -10.07 5.90
C ILE A 383 18.62 -8.88 6.31
N ILE A 384 17.43 -8.75 5.71
CA ILE A 384 16.46 -7.71 5.97
C ILE A 384 15.06 -8.25 5.62
N GLY A 385 14.03 -7.81 6.32
CA GLY A 385 12.66 -8.13 5.93
C GLY A 385 12.19 -7.33 4.71
N PRO A 386 10.96 -7.55 4.21
CA PRO A 386 10.40 -6.83 3.07
C PRO A 386 10.62 -5.32 3.16
N ALA A 387 11.21 -4.71 2.10
CA ALA A 387 11.79 -3.37 2.14
C ALA A 387 11.40 -2.53 0.90
N GLY A 388 10.13 -2.16 0.77
CA GLY A 388 9.64 -1.31 -0.31
C GLY A 388 9.72 0.19 0.00
N PRO A 389 9.68 1.07 -1.03
CA PRO A 389 9.82 2.50 -0.86
C PRO A 389 8.61 3.13 -0.16
N THR A 390 8.86 4.20 0.62
CA THR A 390 7.80 5.06 1.13
C THR A 390 7.63 6.32 0.28
N THR A 391 6.53 7.07 0.49
CA THR A 391 6.25 8.32 -0.21
C THR A 391 7.30 9.37 0.13
N ALA A 392 8.01 9.85 -0.90
CA ALA A 392 9.13 10.77 -0.76
C ALA A 392 8.72 12.18 -0.32
N ALA A 393 7.53 12.66 -0.69
CA ALA A 393 7.04 13.99 -0.34
C ALA A 393 7.04 14.30 1.16
N ARG A 394 6.96 13.28 2.02
CA ARG A 394 7.06 13.46 3.48
C ARG A 394 8.43 13.95 3.94
N MET A 395 9.47 13.65 3.17
CA MET A 395 10.85 14.07 3.44
C MET A 395 11.23 15.40 2.75
N ASP A 396 10.32 16.02 1.99
CA ASP A 396 10.63 17.21 1.19
C ASP A 396 11.18 18.36 2.04
N LYS A 397 10.61 18.60 3.22
CA LYS A 397 11.05 19.65 4.14
C LYS A 397 12.49 19.47 4.68
N TYR A 398 13.03 18.26 4.60
CA TYR A 398 14.36 17.92 5.11
C TYR A 398 15.42 17.81 4.02
N THR A 399 15.00 17.39 2.82
CA THR A 399 15.90 17.01 1.72
C THR A 399 16.84 18.15 1.29
N PRO A 400 16.40 19.42 1.11
CA PRO A 400 17.31 20.50 0.70
C PRO A 400 18.47 20.70 1.68
N THR A 401 18.20 20.69 2.98
CA THR A 401 19.24 20.85 4.01
C THR A 401 20.28 19.73 3.96
N LEU A 402 19.86 18.49 3.71
CA LEU A 402 20.78 17.35 3.60
C LEU A 402 21.58 17.40 2.29
N MET A 403 20.97 17.83 1.20
CA MET A 403 21.67 18.01 -0.08
C MET A 403 22.73 19.12 0.00
N ASP A 404 22.44 20.22 0.68
CA ASP A 404 23.42 21.29 0.92
C ASP A 404 24.62 20.83 1.78
N ARG A 405 24.51 19.66 2.45
CA ARG A 405 25.58 18.99 3.18
C ARG A 405 26.23 17.83 2.41
N GLY A 406 25.91 17.69 1.12
CA GLY A 406 26.57 16.75 0.23
C GLY A 406 25.81 15.46 -0.05
N LEU A 407 24.57 15.31 0.41
CA LEU A 407 23.72 14.21 -0.04
C LEU A 407 23.47 14.36 -1.54
N ILE A 408 23.78 13.31 -2.33
CA ILE A 408 23.65 13.37 -3.80
C ILE A 408 22.36 12.79 -4.34
N GLY A 409 21.70 11.95 -3.59
CA GLY A 409 20.50 11.33 -4.13
C GLY A 409 19.57 10.76 -3.08
N SER A 410 18.38 10.48 -3.54
CA SER A 410 17.37 9.78 -2.76
C SER A 410 16.58 8.79 -3.61
N ILE A 411 16.12 7.70 -2.98
CA ILE A 411 15.27 6.68 -3.59
C ILE A 411 13.95 6.65 -2.83
N GLY A 412 12.84 6.76 -3.54
CA GLY A 412 11.52 6.72 -2.91
C GLY A 412 10.41 6.38 -3.90
N LYS A 413 9.22 6.91 -3.67
CA LYS A 413 8.09 6.87 -4.62
C LYS A 413 7.32 8.19 -4.59
N GLY A 414 6.62 8.50 -5.70
CA GLY A 414 5.79 9.69 -5.84
C GLY A 414 6.58 10.95 -6.20
N LYS A 415 5.86 12.06 -6.29
CA LYS A 415 6.41 13.37 -6.69
C LYS A 415 7.19 14.03 -5.56
N ARG A 416 8.04 14.99 -5.94
CA ARG A 416 8.69 15.94 -5.03
C ARG A 416 8.15 17.35 -5.26
N ASN A 417 8.26 18.22 -4.24
CA ASN A 417 7.93 19.63 -4.37
C ASN A 417 9.01 20.42 -5.14
N GLU A 418 8.71 21.66 -5.49
CA GLU A 418 9.60 22.49 -6.30
C GLU A 418 10.91 22.81 -5.58
N GLU A 419 10.88 23.02 -4.25
CA GLU A 419 12.08 23.29 -3.46
C GLU A 419 13.11 22.15 -3.54
N VAL A 420 12.65 20.89 -3.52
CA VAL A 420 13.52 19.73 -3.69
C VAL A 420 14.05 19.64 -5.12
N ILE A 421 13.23 19.96 -6.14
CA ILE A 421 13.67 19.95 -7.53
C ILE A 421 14.79 20.98 -7.74
N GLU A 422 14.64 22.19 -7.22
CA GLU A 422 15.68 23.23 -7.29
C GLU A 422 16.93 22.85 -6.49
N SER A 423 16.77 22.17 -5.33
CA SER A 423 17.89 21.67 -4.56
C SER A 423 18.67 20.57 -5.31
N ILE A 424 17.97 19.65 -5.98
CA ILE A 424 18.59 18.62 -6.82
C ILE A 424 19.40 19.28 -7.94
N LYS A 425 18.85 20.27 -8.62
CA LYS A 425 19.53 21.01 -9.70
C LYS A 425 20.76 21.78 -9.20
N LYS A 426 20.63 22.48 -8.06
CA LYS A 426 21.72 23.22 -7.40
C LYS A 426 22.88 22.32 -7.04
N ASN A 427 22.58 21.18 -6.39
CA ASN A 427 23.58 20.26 -5.84
C ASN A 427 24.00 19.17 -6.84
N LYS A 428 23.49 19.20 -8.09
CA LYS A 428 23.75 18.19 -9.13
C LYS A 428 23.42 16.76 -8.67
N GLY A 429 22.37 16.64 -7.84
CA GLY A 429 21.93 15.37 -7.31
C GLY A 429 20.93 14.65 -8.23
N VAL A 430 20.30 13.59 -7.71
CA VAL A 430 19.33 12.78 -8.42
C VAL A 430 18.21 12.30 -7.49
N TYR A 431 17.02 12.21 -8.01
CA TYR A 431 15.93 11.50 -7.34
C TYR A 431 15.54 10.28 -8.15
N PHE A 432 15.74 9.12 -7.54
CA PHE A 432 15.30 7.84 -8.08
C PHE A 432 13.95 7.45 -7.50
N ILE A 433 13.15 6.77 -8.29
CA ILE A 433 11.96 6.07 -7.82
C ILE A 433 12.10 4.58 -8.09
N THR A 434 11.49 3.79 -7.19
CA THR A 434 11.32 2.35 -7.38
C THR A 434 9.87 1.96 -7.09
N THR A 435 9.47 0.78 -7.54
CA THR A 435 8.06 0.36 -7.51
C THR A 435 7.57 0.18 -6.08
N GLY A 436 6.56 0.97 -5.70
CA GLY A 436 5.92 0.83 -4.40
C GLY A 436 5.14 -0.47 -4.28
N GLY A 437 5.19 -1.11 -3.11
CA GLY A 437 4.48 -2.37 -2.85
C GLY A 437 5.18 -3.63 -3.37
N THR A 438 6.43 -3.53 -3.87
CA THR A 438 7.25 -4.67 -4.31
C THR A 438 8.34 -4.99 -3.29
N ALA A 439 7.92 -5.11 -2.02
CA ALA A 439 8.85 -5.11 -0.89
C ALA A 439 9.75 -6.36 -0.82
N CYS A 440 9.24 -7.54 -1.19
CA CYS A 440 10.01 -8.78 -1.21
C CYS A 440 11.00 -8.80 -2.37
N LEU A 441 10.58 -8.34 -3.56
CA LEU A 441 11.46 -8.21 -4.73
C LEU A 441 12.64 -7.29 -4.42
N LEU A 442 12.38 -6.11 -3.84
CA LEU A 442 13.45 -5.15 -3.51
C LEU A 442 14.34 -5.66 -2.37
N ALA A 443 13.78 -6.33 -1.36
CA ALA A 443 14.57 -6.95 -0.29
C ALA A 443 15.53 -8.02 -0.83
N SER A 444 15.15 -8.80 -1.85
CA SER A 444 16.04 -9.80 -2.47
C SER A 444 17.29 -9.21 -3.15
N LYS A 445 17.26 -7.91 -3.45
CA LYS A 445 18.40 -7.17 -4.02
C LYS A 445 19.34 -6.61 -2.95
N ILE A 446 18.99 -6.70 -1.66
CA ILE A 446 19.84 -6.28 -0.55
C ILE A 446 20.67 -7.46 -0.08
N LYS A 447 22.00 -7.31 -0.07
CA LYS A 447 22.95 -8.37 0.23
C LYS A 447 23.60 -8.23 1.63
N GLU A 448 23.62 -7.02 2.17
CA GLU A 448 24.07 -6.75 3.54
C GLU A 448 23.19 -5.64 4.13
N ALA A 449 22.95 -5.70 5.44
CA ALA A 449 22.21 -4.67 6.17
C ALA A 449 22.81 -4.52 7.58
N GLU A 450 23.21 -3.31 7.92
CA GLU A 450 23.81 -2.95 9.20
C GLU A 450 23.12 -1.70 9.75
N VAL A 451 22.69 -1.72 11.02
CA VAL A 451 22.18 -0.53 11.70
C VAL A 451 23.39 0.32 12.12
N ILE A 452 23.47 1.54 11.58
CA ILE A 452 24.59 2.45 11.86
C ILE A 452 24.21 3.63 12.76
N ALA A 453 22.90 3.96 12.87
CA ALA A 453 22.43 5.04 13.73
C ALA A 453 20.96 4.87 14.13
N TYR A 454 20.61 5.46 15.27
CA TYR A 454 19.25 5.54 15.83
C TYR A 454 18.56 4.17 15.97
N PRO A 455 19.22 3.15 16.59
CA PRO A 455 18.64 1.80 16.72
C PRO A 455 17.30 1.79 17.46
N GLU A 456 17.04 2.74 18.34
CA GLU A 456 15.79 2.91 19.07
C GLU A 456 14.59 3.22 18.17
N LEU A 457 14.81 3.71 16.95
CA LEU A 457 13.76 3.97 15.98
C LEU A 457 13.27 2.68 15.26
N GLY A 458 13.90 1.53 15.51
CA GLY A 458 13.50 0.24 14.94
C GLY A 458 13.47 0.26 13.40
N ALA A 459 12.30 0.13 12.81
CA ALA A 459 12.15 0.16 11.35
C ALA A 459 12.53 1.50 10.70
N GLU A 460 12.66 2.57 11.48
CA GLU A 460 13.10 3.90 11.02
C GLU A 460 14.55 4.22 11.39
N ALA A 461 15.30 3.25 11.96
CA ALA A 461 16.73 3.36 12.16
C ALA A 461 17.46 3.60 10.83
N ILE A 462 18.65 4.16 10.89
CA ILE A 462 19.50 4.30 9.71
C ILE A 462 20.29 3.01 9.51
N TYR A 463 20.00 2.33 8.41
CA TYR A 463 20.74 1.15 7.96
C TYR A 463 21.69 1.54 6.83
N LYS A 464 22.86 0.92 6.81
CA LYS A 464 23.75 0.85 5.65
C LYS A 464 23.43 -0.45 4.92
N LEU A 465 23.04 -0.35 3.67
CA LEU A 465 22.60 -1.49 2.84
C LEU A 465 23.56 -1.67 1.67
N LYS A 466 24.05 -2.89 1.45
CA LYS A 466 24.70 -3.28 0.19
C LYS A 466 23.66 -3.82 -0.76
N ILE A 467 23.54 -3.22 -1.92
CA ILE A 467 22.58 -3.59 -2.95
C ILE A 467 23.25 -4.11 -4.21
N GLU A 468 22.60 -5.08 -4.85
CA GLU A 468 23.03 -5.62 -6.13
C GLU A 468 21.83 -5.73 -7.08
N ASN A 469 22.00 -5.17 -8.29
CA ASN A 469 20.97 -5.12 -9.32
C ASN A 469 19.64 -4.56 -8.77
N PHE A 470 19.70 -3.47 -8.02
CA PHE A 470 18.53 -2.83 -7.42
C PHE A 470 17.84 -1.94 -8.48
N PRO A 471 16.58 -2.24 -8.88
CA PRO A 471 15.92 -1.56 -9.99
C PRO A 471 15.41 -0.18 -9.56
N VAL A 472 15.78 0.85 -10.32
CA VAL A 472 15.29 2.22 -10.11
C VAL A 472 15.07 2.91 -11.46
N THR A 473 14.25 3.97 -11.44
CA THR A 473 14.09 4.90 -12.55
C THR A 473 14.47 6.29 -12.08
N VAL A 474 15.21 7.04 -12.87
CA VAL A 474 15.52 8.44 -12.61
C VAL A 474 14.26 9.28 -12.76
N ALA A 475 13.74 9.77 -11.66
CA ALA A 475 12.54 10.61 -11.67
C ALA A 475 12.86 12.08 -11.85
N ILE A 476 13.97 12.54 -11.23
CA ILE A 476 14.48 13.90 -11.39
C ILE A 476 15.99 13.79 -11.58
N ASP A 477 16.48 14.30 -12.70
CA ASP A 477 17.91 14.31 -13.04
C ASP A 477 18.66 15.53 -12.46
N SER A 478 19.98 15.54 -12.60
CA SER A 478 20.88 16.59 -12.13
C SER A 478 20.63 17.98 -12.74
N ASN A 479 19.83 18.09 -13.79
CA ASN A 479 19.44 19.33 -14.44
C ASN A 479 18.01 19.78 -14.03
N GLY A 480 17.32 19.00 -13.21
CA GLY A 480 15.97 19.27 -12.74
C GLY A 480 14.86 18.81 -13.72
N ASN A 481 15.21 18.07 -14.79
CA ASN A 481 14.21 17.45 -15.63
C ASN A 481 13.44 16.41 -14.80
N ASN A 482 12.13 16.31 -15.02
CA ASN A 482 11.24 15.59 -14.11
C ASN A 482 10.16 14.84 -14.92
N ILE A 483 10.12 13.51 -14.78
CA ILE A 483 9.15 12.65 -15.48
C ILE A 483 7.69 12.96 -15.13
N PHE A 484 7.41 13.59 -14.02
CA PHE A 484 6.05 13.93 -13.59
C PHE A 484 5.52 15.25 -14.17
N LYS A 485 6.35 16.00 -14.91
CA LYS A 485 5.98 17.24 -15.62
C LYS A 485 5.60 17.01 -17.08
N LEU A 486 5.71 15.74 -17.55
CA LEU A 486 5.32 15.33 -18.91
C LEU A 486 3.82 15.07 -19.00
#